data_ede4ab65d2d9adc2a15e0e279ff9e869
#
_entry.id   ede4ab65d2d9adc2a15e0e279ff9e869
#
_cell.length_a   1.000
_cell.length_b   1.000
_cell.length_c   1.000
_cell.angle_alpha   90.00
_cell.angle_beta   90.00
_cell.angle_gamma   90.00
#
_symmetry.space_group_name_H-M   'P 1'
#
loop_
_entity.id
_entity.type
_entity.pdbx_description
1 polymer ?
#
loop_
_entity_poly.entity_id
_entity_poly.type
_entity_poly.pdbx_seq_one_letter_code
_entity_poly.pdbx_strand_id
1 'polypeptide(L)'
;MKYKKAITALALAALLLAGCAAPQAVQAPAPQQTAKAAETQSGVTFTDDMGYPVTVQSWNRVVSLYGSFAEAWTLAGGTLAATTEDAIKERGLDLGTDIAVIGTNQDPNTEEILAQNPDFVILNAEVSEQTALHEFLQEAGVPHAYFKTNTFDEYLAMLRTFCDMTGREDLYEQNGLAVQQQISDVLELVQNAKLPAPDVLLL
;
A
#
# COMPACT_ATOMS: atom_id res chain seq x y z
N MET A 1 -25.01 -7.86 70.00
CA MET A 1 -24.17 -7.90 71.23
C MET A 1 -22.79 -7.47 70.82
N LYS A 2 -22.45 -6.24 71.18
CA LYS A 2 -21.42 -5.92 72.21
C LYS A 2 -20.00 -6.18 71.66
N TYR A 3 -19.05 -5.33 71.60
CA TYR A 3 -18.59 -4.08 72.17
C TYR A 3 -17.16 -3.87 71.61
N LYS A 4 -16.79 -2.73 71.21
CA LYS A 4 -16.05 -1.58 71.81
C LYS A 4 -14.53 -1.68 71.67
N LYS A 5 -13.98 -0.62 71.03
CA LYS A 5 -13.07 0.42 71.53
C LYS A 5 -11.71 -0.08 72.04
N ALA A 6 -10.59 0.51 71.79
CA ALA A 6 -10.07 1.89 71.93
C ALA A 6 -8.60 1.90 71.45
N ILE A 7 -8.06 2.89 70.77
CA ILE A 7 -7.45 4.15 71.21
C ILE A 7 -6.03 3.99 71.81
N THR A 8 -5.14 4.86 71.32
CA THR A 8 -3.88 5.43 71.82
C THR A 8 -2.61 4.61 71.78
N ALA A 9 -1.40 5.12 71.54
CA ALA A 9 -0.83 6.44 71.46
C ALA A 9 0.55 6.41 70.80
N LEU A 10 0.91 7.42 70.11
CA LEU A 10 2.09 8.28 70.11
C LEU A 10 3.37 7.72 70.79
N ALA A 11 4.43 7.56 69.97
CA ALA A 11 5.81 7.81 70.44
C ALA A 11 6.74 8.17 69.30
N LEU A 12 7.22 9.37 69.35
CA LEU A 12 8.25 10.04 68.53
C LEU A 12 9.62 9.45 68.94
N ALA A 13 10.40 8.95 67.90
CA ALA A 13 11.84 8.77 68.09
C ALA A 13 12.56 9.06 66.78
N ALA A 14 13.15 10.23 66.70
CA ALA A 14 14.15 10.59 65.70
C ALA A 14 15.45 9.84 65.98
N LEU A 15 16.03 9.16 65.01
CA LEU A 15 17.45 8.81 65.00
C LEU A 15 18.02 9.03 63.62
N LEU A 16 18.87 10.02 63.53
CA LEU A 16 19.80 10.29 62.44
C LEU A 16 20.83 9.16 62.37
N LEU A 17 21.00 8.54 61.20
CA LEU A 17 22.24 7.88 60.84
C LEU A 17 22.55 8.10 59.36
N ALA A 18 23.74 8.60 59.17
CA ALA A 18 24.36 9.03 57.93
C ALA A 18 24.66 7.87 56.98
N GLY A 19 24.56 8.16 55.69
CA GLY A 19 25.56 7.83 54.70
C GLY A 19 25.59 6.45 54.12
N CYS A 20 25.18 6.40 52.85
CA CYS A 20 25.99 5.79 51.77
C CYS A 20 25.34 6.18 50.46
N ALA A 21 25.96 7.10 49.77
CA ALA A 21 25.62 7.42 48.37
C ALA A 21 26.05 6.24 47.49
N ALA A 22 25.08 5.47 46.98
CA ALA A 22 25.31 4.62 45.83
C ALA A 22 25.09 5.45 44.55
N PRO A 23 25.94 5.32 43.54
CA PRO A 23 25.74 6.05 42.27
C PRO A 23 24.45 5.58 41.61
N GLN A 24 23.52 6.50 41.40
CA GLN A 24 22.36 6.28 40.57
C GLN A 24 22.85 6.07 39.14
N ALA A 25 22.62 4.86 38.62
CA ALA A 25 22.74 4.59 37.20
C ALA A 25 21.75 5.51 36.47
N VAL A 26 22.29 6.41 35.66
CA VAL A 26 21.52 7.21 34.70
C VAL A 26 20.85 6.24 33.75
N GLN A 27 19.56 5.98 33.93
CA GLN A 27 18.73 5.31 32.97
C GLN A 27 18.69 6.19 31.73
N ALA A 28 19.30 5.69 30.65
CA ALA A 28 19.12 6.27 29.33
C ALA A 28 17.60 6.30 29.01
N PRO A 29 17.08 7.42 28.46
CA PRO A 29 15.69 7.47 28.06
C PRO A 29 15.44 6.37 26.99
N ALA A 30 14.43 5.54 27.22
CA ALA A 30 13.94 4.60 26.24
C ALA A 30 13.62 5.37 24.95
N PRO A 31 13.92 4.82 23.78
CA PRO A 31 13.53 5.45 22.53
C PRO A 31 11.99 5.63 22.54
N GLN A 32 11.56 6.88 22.62
CA GLN A 32 10.18 7.23 22.33
C GLN A 32 9.93 6.83 20.88
N GLN A 33 9.19 5.76 20.66
CA GLN A 33 8.52 5.53 19.41
C GLN A 33 7.60 6.74 19.22
N THR A 34 8.05 7.68 18.39
CA THR A 34 7.18 8.69 17.83
C THR A 34 6.11 7.93 17.07
N ALA A 35 4.92 7.85 17.66
CA ALA A 35 3.73 7.50 16.94
C ALA A 35 3.68 8.45 15.73
N LYS A 36 3.87 7.90 14.53
CA LYS A 36 3.69 8.62 13.27
C LYS A 36 2.27 9.18 13.38
N ALA A 37 2.17 10.49 13.48
CA ALA A 37 0.89 11.18 13.45
C ALA A 37 0.16 10.67 12.21
N ALA A 38 -1.07 10.21 12.35
CA ALA A 38 -1.92 9.91 11.23
C ALA A 38 -2.05 11.20 10.43
N GLU A 39 -1.30 11.31 9.34
CA GLU A 39 -1.48 12.38 8.37
C GLU A 39 -2.91 12.23 7.89
N THR A 40 -3.70 13.28 8.01
CA THR A 40 -5.05 13.34 7.47
C THR A 40 -4.88 13.22 5.95
N GLN A 41 -5.07 12.03 5.40
CA GLN A 41 -5.03 11.80 3.96
C GLN A 41 -6.16 12.63 3.36
N SER A 42 -5.80 13.64 2.57
CA SER A 42 -6.77 14.31 1.73
C SER A 42 -7.12 13.34 0.60
N GLY A 43 -8.40 13.00 0.45
CA GLY A 43 -8.85 12.07 -0.59
C GLY A 43 -8.37 12.50 -1.99
N VAL A 44 -8.14 11.53 -2.84
CA VAL A 44 -7.73 11.73 -4.24
C VAL A 44 -8.94 11.51 -5.15
N THR A 45 -9.14 12.40 -6.12
CA THR A 45 -10.20 12.29 -7.12
C THR A 45 -9.59 12.30 -8.52
N PHE A 46 -9.98 11.34 -9.35
CA PHE A 46 -9.54 11.21 -10.74
C PHE A 46 -10.63 10.53 -11.58
N THR A 47 -10.42 10.46 -12.89
CA THR A 47 -11.26 9.67 -13.80
C THR A 47 -10.45 8.44 -14.21
N ASP A 48 -11.05 7.25 -14.07
CA ASP A 48 -10.40 5.99 -14.45
C ASP A 48 -10.45 5.74 -15.97
N ASP A 49 -9.83 4.66 -16.43
CA ASP A 49 -9.74 4.34 -17.86
C ASP A 49 -11.04 3.81 -18.48
N MET A 50 -12.08 3.56 -17.68
CA MET A 50 -13.44 3.31 -18.13
C MET A 50 -14.29 4.58 -18.17
N GLY A 51 -13.75 5.72 -17.70
CA GLY A 51 -14.44 7.02 -17.68
C GLY A 51 -15.28 7.28 -16.42
N TYR A 52 -15.14 6.45 -15.39
CA TYR A 52 -15.84 6.68 -14.13
C TYR A 52 -15.11 7.72 -13.27
N PRO A 53 -15.82 8.67 -12.66
CA PRO A 53 -15.24 9.54 -11.65
C PRO A 53 -15.04 8.74 -10.35
N VAL A 54 -13.80 8.66 -9.91
CA VAL A 54 -13.39 7.90 -8.72
C VAL A 54 -12.92 8.86 -7.64
N THR A 55 -13.39 8.67 -6.41
CA THR A 55 -12.90 9.38 -5.23
C THR A 55 -12.50 8.36 -4.17
N VAL A 56 -11.22 8.36 -3.80
CA VAL A 56 -10.66 7.48 -2.79
C VAL A 56 -10.28 8.30 -1.57
N GLN A 57 -10.80 7.96 -0.40
CA GLN A 57 -10.54 8.66 0.86
C GLN A 57 -9.48 7.97 1.72
N SER A 58 -9.26 6.69 1.48
CA SER A 58 -8.33 5.84 2.21
C SER A 58 -7.80 4.75 1.30
N TRP A 59 -6.54 4.35 1.52
CA TRP A 59 -5.86 3.26 0.81
C TRP A 59 -4.96 2.44 1.74
N ASN A 60 -5.47 2.21 2.95
CA ASN A 60 -4.78 1.38 3.94
C ASN A 60 -4.99 -0.12 3.70
N ARG A 61 -6.07 -0.47 2.98
CA ARG A 61 -6.47 -1.83 2.66
C ARG A 61 -6.81 -1.96 1.19
N VAL A 62 -5.76 -1.92 0.37
CA VAL A 62 -5.90 -2.00 -1.09
C VAL A 62 -5.93 -3.46 -1.53
N VAL A 63 -6.87 -3.76 -2.41
CA VAL A 63 -6.96 -5.04 -3.12
C VAL A 63 -6.68 -4.79 -4.60
N SER A 64 -5.73 -5.53 -5.18
CA SER A 64 -5.47 -5.48 -6.63
C SER A 64 -5.85 -6.81 -7.28
N LEU A 65 -6.72 -6.75 -8.28
CA LEU A 65 -7.18 -7.94 -9.01
C LEU A 65 -6.34 -8.27 -10.24
N TYR A 66 -5.16 -7.65 -10.35
CA TYR A 66 -4.26 -7.86 -11.48
C TYR A 66 -2.79 -7.75 -11.04
N GLY A 67 -1.99 -8.77 -11.30
CA GLY A 67 -0.64 -8.88 -10.73
C GLY A 67 0.31 -7.75 -11.12
N SER A 68 0.27 -7.27 -12.39
CA SER A 68 1.12 -6.13 -12.78
C SER A 68 0.68 -4.81 -12.14
N PHE A 69 -0.61 -4.66 -11.81
CA PHE A 69 -1.10 -3.48 -11.10
C PHE A 69 -0.77 -3.56 -9.60
N ALA A 70 -0.79 -4.77 -9.04
CA ALA A 70 -0.27 -5.03 -7.69
C ALA A 70 1.22 -4.63 -7.59
N GLU A 71 2.03 -5.02 -8.59
CA GLU A 71 3.43 -4.61 -8.68
C GLU A 71 3.57 -3.09 -8.77
N ALA A 72 2.84 -2.45 -9.68
CA ALA A 72 2.88 -0.99 -9.84
C ALA A 72 2.45 -0.24 -8.56
N TRP A 73 1.43 -0.75 -7.85
CA TRP A 73 1.02 -0.20 -6.56
C TRP A 73 2.14 -0.29 -5.51
N THR A 74 2.84 -1.42 -5.42
CA THR A 74 3.99 -1.56 -4.51
C THR A 74 5.17 -0.71 -4.93
N LEU A 75 5.44 -0.57 -6.24
CA LEU A 75 6.45 0.35 -6.78
C LEU A 75 6.14 1.82 -6.48
N ALA A 76 4.88 2.17 -6.34
CA ALA A 76 4.43 3.50 -5.88
C ALA A 76 4.48 3.67 -4.36
N GLY A 77 4.97 2.67 -3.61
CA GLY A 77 5.07 2.71 -2.14
C GLY A 77 3.79 2.31 -1.41
N GLY A 78 2.82 1.78 -2.13
CA GLY A 78 1.57 1.27 -1.54
C GLY A 78 1.74 -0.11 -0.90
N THR A 79 0.79 -0.46 -0.03
CA THR A 79 0.69 -1.79 0.58
C THR A 79 -0.61 -2.48 0.16
N LEU A 80 -0.58 -3.80 0.06
CA LEU A 80 -1.72 -4.61 -0.33
C LEU A 80 -2.33 -5.32 0.88
N ALA A 81 -3.65 -5.45 0.90
CA ALA A 81 -4.37 -6.38 1.77
C ALA A 81 -4.59 -7.73 1.06
N ALA A 82 -4.81 -7.70 -0.25
CA ALA A 82 -4.94 -8.90 -1.06
C ALA A 82 -4.61 -8.63 -2.54
N THR A 83 -4.32 -9.72 -3.26
CA THR A 83 -4.15 -9.70 -4.71
C THR A 83 -4.51 -11.06 -5.32
N THR A 84 -4.46 -11.16 -6.63
CA THR A 84 -4.67 -12.41 -7.38
C THR A 84 -3.37 -13.18 -7.56
N GLU A 85 -3.47 -14.48 -7.85
CA GLU A 85 -2.32 -15.40 -7.85
C GLU A 85 -1.25 -15.09 -8.93
N ASP A 86 -1.60 -14.39 -9.99
CA ASP A 86 -0.68 -13.94 -11.04
C ASP A 86 0.38 -12.95 -10.51
N ALA A 87 0.08 -12.21 -9.43
CA ALA A 87 1.07 -11.38 -8.75
C ALA A 87 2.28 -12.20 -8.25
N ILE A 88 2.05 -13.42 -7.79
CA ILE A 88 3.11 -14.34 -7.34
C ILE A 88 3.67 -15.14 -8.52
N LYS A 89 2.78 -15.79 -9.29
CA LYS A 89 3.17 -16.75 -10.31
C LYS A 89 3.87 -16.12 -11.52
N GLU A 90 3.42 -14.93 -11.90
CA GLU A 90 3.90 -14.27 -13.12
C GLU A 90 4.82 -13.07 -12.81
N ARG A 91 4.59 -12.37 -11.71
CA ARG A 91 5.38 -11.21 -11.31
C ARG A 91 6.44 -11.52 -10.27
N GLY A 92 6.34 -12.66 -9.59
CA GLY A 92 7.30 -13.06 -8.57
C GLY A 92 7.31 -12.14 -7.35
N LEU A 93 6.18 -11.47 -7.05
CA LEU A 93 6.09 -10.60 -5.89
C LEU A 93 6.22 -11.43 -4.62
N ASP A 94 7.14 -11.01 -3.74
CA ASP A 94 7.22 -11.52 -2.38
C ASP A 94 6.22 -10.75 -1.51
N LEU A 95 5.04 -11.35 -1.36
CA LEU A 95 3.92 -10.72 -0.65
C LEU A 95 3.99 -10.94 0.87
N GLY A 96 4.94 -11.75 1.34
CA GLY A 96 4.95 -12.17 2.76
C GLY A 96 3.74 -13.02 3.13
N THR A 97 3.45 -13.13 4.43
CA THR A 97 2.36 -13.97 4.96
C THR A 97 1.06 -13.23 5.20
N ASP A 98 1.08 -11.91 5.15
CA ASP A 98 -0.02 -11.05 5.61
C ASP A 98 -0.94 -10.58 4.46
N ILE A 99 -0.57 -10.89 3.21
CA ILE A 99 -1.33 -10.51 2.02
C ILE A 99 -2.10 -11.75 1.53
N ALA A 100 -3.43 -11.64 1.45
CA ALA A 100 -4.27 -12.71 0.98
C ALA A 100 -4.17 -12.87 -0.55
N VAL A 101 -4.23 -14.12 -1.03
CA VAL A 101 -4.36 -14.43 -2.46
C VAL A 101 -5.80 -14.85 -2.72
N ILE A 102 -6.51 -14.08 -3.54
CA ILE A 102 -7.97 -14.17 -3.72
C ILE A 102 -8.34 -14.51 -5.18
N GLY A 103 -8.19 -15.77 -5.54
CA GLY A 103 -8.52 -16.26 -6.89
C GLY A 103 -7.49 -15.85 -7.97
N THR A 104 -7.95 -15.83 -9.19
CA THR A 104 -7.15 -15.43 -10.37
C THR A 104 -7.60 -14.08 -10.91
N ASN A 105 -6.81 -13.49 -11.80
CA ASN A 105 -7.17 -12.25 -12.49
C ASN A 105 -8.40 -12.40 -13.41
N GLN A 106 -8.75 -13.61 -13.83
CA GLN A 106 -9.91 -13.93 -14.69
C GLN A 106 -11.10 -14.50 -13.88
N ASP A 107 -10.87 -14.94 -12.65
CA ASP A 107 -11.91 -15.48 -11.75
C ASP A 107 -11.60 -15.06 -10.31
N PRO A 108 -11.71 -13.75 -10.00
CA PRO A 108 -11.50 -13.24 -8.66
C PRO A 108 -12.66 -13.66 -7.75
N ASN A 109 -12.33 -14.11 -6.54
CA ASN A 109 -13.35 -14.49 -5.56
C ASN A 109 -13.98 -13.24 -4.92
N THR A 110 -15.22 -12.93 -5.31
CA THR A 110 -15.93 -11.72 -4.86
C THR A 110 -16.20 -11.69 -3.36
N GLU A 111 -16.48 -12.84 -2.74
CA GLU A 111 -16.71 -12.93 -1.29
C GLU A 111 -15.41 -12.67 -0.53
N GLU A 112 -14.29 -13.19 -1.02
CA GLU A 112 -12.98 -12.96 -0.43
C GLU A 112 -12.51 -11.52 -0.62
N ILE A 113 -12.87 -10.85 -1.73
CA ILE A 113 -12.61 -9.42 -1.93
C ILE A 113 -13.24 -8.63 -0.77
N LEU A 114 -14.55 -8.80 -0.53
CA LEU A 114 -15.25 -8.08 0.53
C LEU A 114 -14.78 -8.49 1.94
N ALA A 115 -14.39 -9.75 2.13
CA ALA A 115 -13.86 -10.22 3.42
C ALA A 115 -12.56 -9.50 3.83
N GLN A 116 -11.83 -8.92 2.84
CA GLN A 116 -10.66 -8.08 3.13
C GLN A 116 -11.05 -6.70 3.66
N ASN A 117 -12.32 -6.30 3.64
CA ASN A 117 -12.77 -4.96 3.97
C ASN A 117 -11.95 -3.88 3.24
N PRO A 118 -11.89 -3.92 1.90
CA PRO A 118 -11.06 -3.00 1.14
C PRO A 118 -11.60 -1.58 1.22
N ASP A 119 -10.68 -0.63 1.28
CA ASP A 119 -10.97 0.81 1.13
C ASP A 119 -10.66 1.32 -0.28
N PHE A 120 -10.01 0.49 -1.09
CA PHE A 120 -9.81 0.71 -2.53
C PHE A 120 -9.54 -0.60 -3.26
N VAL A 121 -10.14 -0.78 -4.45
CA VAL A 121 -9.90 -1.94 -5.33
C VAL A 121 -9.37 -1.47 -6.68
N ILE A 122 -8.28 -2.08 -7.12
CA ILE A 122 -7.62 -1.82 -8.40
C ILE A 122 -7.98 -2.95 -9.36
N LEU A 123 -8.54 -2.59 -10.53
CA LEU A 123 -9.03 -3.52 -11.53
C LEU A 123 -8.45 -3.21 -12.93
N ASN A 124 -8.46 -4.24 -13.79
CA ASN A 124 -8.07 -4.10 -15.18
C ASN A 124 -9.32 -3.81 -16.05
N ALA A 125 -9.24 -2.75 -16.87
CA ALA A 125 -10.32 -2.30 -17.74
C ALA A 125 -10.56 -3.26 -18.95
N GLU A 126 -9.66 -4.19 -19.19
CA GLU A 126 -9.69 -5.08 -20.37
C GLU A 126 -10.04 -6.53 -20.01
N VAL A 127 -10.20 -6.84 -18.71
CA VAL A 127 -10.64 -8.15 -18.24
C VAL A 127 -12.14 -8.11 -17.97
N SER A 128 -12.90 -8.83 -18.78
CA SER A 128 -14.38 -8.82 -18.74
C SER A 128 -14.94 -9.21 -17.39
N GLU A 129 -14.32 -10.18 -16.72
CA GLU A 129 -14.71 -10.65 -15.40
C GLU A 129 -14.50 -9.57 -14.31
N GLN A 130 -13.49 -8.72 -14.49
CA GLN A 130 -13.25 -7.61 -13.59
C GLN A 130 -14.16 -6.41 -13.87
N THR A 131 -14.42 -6.10 -15.15
CA THR A 131 -15.34 -5.01 -15.49
C THR A 131 -16.78 -5.31 -15.08
N ALA A 132 -17.16 -6.59 -15.03
CA ALA A 132 -18.46 -7.04 -14.51
C ALA A 132 -18.64 -6.81 -13.01
N LEU A 133 -17.56 -6.52 -12.26
CA LEU A 133 -17.64 -6.26 -10.81
C LEU A 133 -18.11 -4.83 -10.47
N HIS A 134 -18.28 -3.96 -11.46
CA HIS A 134 -18.60 -2.55 -11.21
C HIS A 134 -19.84 -2.34 -10.31
N GLU A 135 -20.97 -2.92 -10.72
CA GLU A 135 -22.21 -2.79 -9.95
C GLU A 135 -22.09 -3.40 -8.56
N PHE A 136 -21.45 -4.57 -8.46
CA PHE A 136 -21.23 -5.26 -7.20
C PHE A 136 -20.41 -4.42 -6.21
N LEU A 137 -19.29 -3.85 -6.65
CA LEU A 137 -18.44 -3.01 -5.80
C LEU A 137 -19.11 -1.67 -5.48
N GLN A 138 -19.86 -1.12 -6.41
CA GLN A 138 -20.65 0.10 -6.21
C GLN A 138 -21.74 -0.11 -5.17
N GLU A 139 -22.50 -1.20 -5.24
CA GLU A 139 -23.54 -1.55 -4.27
C GLU A 139 -22.95 -1.83 -2.88
N ALA A 140 -21.75 -2.41 -2.83
CA ALA A 140 -21.01 -2.64 -1.59
C ALA A 140 -20.40 -1.33 -1.02
N GLY A 141 -20.45 -0.22 -1.76
CA GLY A 141 -19.88 1.06 -1.35
C GLY A 141 -18.36 1.06 -1.33
N VAL A 142 -17.72 0.17 -2.09
CA VAL A 142 -16.25 0.04 -2.15
C VAL A 142 -15.69 0.90 -3.28
N PRO A 143 -14.85 1.92 -2.99
CA PRO A 143 -14.15 2.68 -4.00
C PRO A 143 -13.28 1.76 -4.87
N HIS A 144 -13.38 1.90 -6.19
CA HIS A 144 -12.64 1.08 -7.13
C HIS A 144 -12.33 1.86 -8.40
N ALA A 145 -11.28 1.46 -9.09
CA ALA A 145 -10.85 2.08 -10.34
C ALA A 145 -10.33 1.05 -11.34
N TYR A 146 -10.58 1.31 -12.59
CA TYR A 146 -10.13 0.52 -13.73
C TYR A 146 -8.96 1.19 -14.42
N PHE A 147 -7.89 0.41 -14.63
CA PHE A 147 -6.72 0.85 -15.36
C PHE A 147 -6.44 -0.05 -16.56
N LYS A 148 -5.70 0.45 -17.52
CA LYS A 148 -5.13 -0.29 -18.64
C LYS A 148 -3.69 0.14 -18.86
N THR A 149 -2.85 -0.75 -19.38
CA THR A 149 -1.41 -0.49 -19.57
C THR A 149 -0.91 -1.13 -20.85
N ASN A 150 -1.57 -0.83 -21.98
CA ASN A 150 -1.18 -1.29 -23.30
C ASN A 150 0.03 -0.52 -23.85
N THR A 151 0.25 0.67 -23.35
CA THR A 151 1.37 1.53 -23.70
C THR A 151 2.13 1.95 -22.43
N PHE A 152 3.36 2.40 -22.64
CA PHE A 152 4.15 2.93 -21.54
C PHE A 152 3.57 4.24 -20.98
N ASP A 153 2.92 5.04 -21.80
CA ASP A 153 2.25 6.28 -21.36
C ASP A 153 1.05 5.95 -20.44
N GLU A 154 0.29 4.90 -20.73
CA GLU A 154 -0.78 4.42 -19.85
C GLU A 154 -0.23 3.90 -18.51
N TYR A 155 0.90 3.17 -18.54
CA TYR A 155 1.59 2.79 -17.31
C TYR A 155 2.02 4.00 -16.50
N LEU A 156 2.59 5.04 -17.12
CA LEU A 156 2.99 6.26 -16.43
C LEU A 156 1.79 6.99 -15.81
N ALA A 157 0.66 7.03 -16.51
CA ALA A 157 -0.57 7.65 -15.98
C ALA A 157 -1.11 6.91 -14.75
N MET A 158 -1.14 5.57 -14.79
CA MET A 158 -1.52 4.74 -13.65
C MET A 158 -0.54 4.91 -12.48
N LEU A 159 0.78 4.81 -12.74
CA LEU A 159 1.81 4.97 -11.72
C LEU A 159 1.76 6.37 -11.08
N ARG A 160 1.48 7.40 -11.89
CA ARG A 160 1.29 8.77 -11.39
C ARG A 160 0.14 8.84 -10.39
N THR A 161 -1.01 8.28 -10.75
CA THR A 161 -2.18 8.22 -9.85
C THR A 161 -1.83 7.53 -8.53
N PHE A 162 -1.11 6.40 -8.59
CA PHE A 162 -0.69 5.67 -7.39
C PHE A 162 0.31 6.46 -6.54
N CYS A 163 1.27 7.13 -7.17
CA CYS A 163 2.23 7.97 -6.45
C CYS A 163 1.58 9.21 -5.82
N ASP A 164 0.57 9.79 -6.48
CA ASP A 164 -0.22 10.90 -5.90
C ASP A 164 -1.00 10.43 -4.67
N MET A 165 -1.55 9.21 -4.68
CA MET A 165 -2.22 8.62 -3.51
C MET A 165 -1.23 8.36 -2.36
N THR A 166 -0.06 7.82 -2.64
CA THR A 166 0.94 7.47 -1.62
C THR A 166 1.82 8.65 -1.19
N GLY A 167 1.75 9.79 -1.91
CA GLY A 167 2.61 10.96 -1.68
C GLY A 167 4.08 10.72 -2.05
N ARG A 168 4.38 9.77 -2.94
CA ARG A 168 5.72 9.31 -3.28
C ARG A 168 6.16 9.75 -4.67
N GLU A 169 6.31 11.07 -4.86
CA GLU A 169 6.85 11.66 -6.10
C GLU A 169 8.23 11.07 -6.47
N ASP A 170 9.06 10.80 -5.48
CA ASP A 170 10.37 10.18 -5.66
C ASP A 170 10.29 8.80 -6.36
N LEU A 171 9.25 8.02 -6.08
CA LEU A 171 9.03 6.72 -6.72
C LEU A 171 8.46 6.86 -8.13
N TYR A 172 7.68 7.92 -8.41
CA TYR A 172 7.29 8.22 -9.78
C TYR A 172 8.49 8.61 -10.65
N GLU A 173 9.40 9.42 -10.11
CA GLU A 173 10.65 9.75 -10.81
C GLU A 173 11.50 8.50 -11.06
N GLN A 174 11.65 7.65 -10.04
CA GLN A 174 12.48 6.44 -10.11
C GLN A 174 11.88 5.35 -11.02
N ASN A 175 10.62 5.00 -10.84
CA ASN A 175 9.98 3.85 -11.47
C ASN A 175 9.19 4.21 -12.75
N GLY A 176 9.00 5.50 -13.01
CA GLY A 176 8.35 6.03 -14.20
C GLY A 176 9.32 6.78 -15.11
N LEU A 177 9.68 8.01 -14.73
CA LEU A 177 10.43 8.91 -15.61
C LEU A 177 11.85 8.42 -15.93
N ALA A 178 12.56 7.86 -14.95
CA ALA A 178 13.89 7.30 -15.20
C ALA A 178 13.84 6.10 -16.17
N VAL A 179 12.81 5.27 -16.09
CA VAL A 179 12.59 4.16 -17.03
C VAL A 179 12.23 4.68 -18.41
N GLN A 180 11.38 5.73 -18.51
CA GLN A 180 11.05 6.38 -19.77
C GLN A 180 12.31 6.92 -20.47
N GLN A 181 13.21 7.56 -19.70
CA GLN A 181 14.47 8.06 -20.25
C GLN A 181 15.35 6.93 -20.77
N GLN A 182 15.48 5.82 -20.03
CA GLN A 182 16.24 4.64 -20.48
C GLN A 182 15.69 4.06 -21.79
N ILE A 183 14.36 3.96 -21.91
CA ILE A 183 13.72 3.51 -23.15
C ILE A 183 14.06 4.46 -24.30
N SER A 184 13.98 5.77 -24.08
CA SER A 184 14.29 6.79 -25.07
C SER A 184 15.74 6.71 -25.55
N ASP A 185 16.67 6.56 -24.60
CA ASP A 185 18.11 6.43 -24.89
C ASP A 185 18.40 5.19 -25.76
N VAL A 186 17.76 4.04 -25.47
CA VAL A 186 17.92 2.82 -26.25
C VAL A 186 17.34 2.99 -27.66
N LEU A 187 16.16 3.61 -27.78
CA LEU A 187 15.54 3.88 -29.08
C LEU A 187 16.42 4.79 -29.94
N GLU A 188 17.01 5.83 -29.35
CA GLU A 188 17.93 6.71 -30.05
C GLU A 188 19.20 5.97 -30.53
N LEU A 189 19.78 5.10 -29.68
CA LEU A 189 20.92 4.26 -30.06
C LEU A 189 20.59 3.36 -31.25
N VAL A 190 19.42 2.70 -31.26
CA VAL A 190 18.98 1.82 -32.35
C VAL A 190 18.76 2.60 -33.63
N GLN A 191 18.12 3.77 -33.57
CA GLN A 191 17.90 4.62 -34.74
C GLN A 191 19.23 5.12 -35.35
N ASN A 192 20.17 5.52 -34.50
CA ASN A 192 21.48 6.02 -34.93
C ASN A 192 22.36 4.91 -35.49
N ALA A 193 22.22 3.67 -35.02
CA ALA A 193 22.98 2.52 -35.51
C ALA A 193 22.63 2.11 -36.96
N LYS A 194 21.52 2.61 -37.52
CA LYS A 194 21.06 2.29 -38.90
C LYS A 194 21.08 0.78 -39.20
N LEU A 195 20.71 -0.01 -38.21
CA LEU A 195 20.63 -1.47 -38.40
C LEU A 195 19.58 -1.81 -39.44
N PRO A 196 19.85 -2.83 -40.30
CA PRO A 196 18.82 -3.31 -41.20
C PRO A 196 17.62 -3.83 -40.39
N ALA A 197 16.43 -3.67 -40.96
CA ALA A 197 15.23 -4.22 -40.31
C ALA A 197 15.43 -5.75 -40.12
N PRO A 198 15.23 -6.29 -38.91
CA PRO A 198 15.35 -7.72 -38.69
C PRO A 198 14.21 -8.47 -39.38
N ASP A 199 14.51 -9.64 -39.91
CA ASP A 199 13.49 -10.58 -40.32
C ASP A 199 12.88 -11.21 -39.05
N VAL A 200 11.59 -10.96 -38.82
CA VAL A 200 10.88 -11.49 -37.64
C VAL A 200 9.92 -12.59 -38.12
N LEU A 201 10.09 -13.78 -37.57
CA LEU A 201 9.13 -14.86 -37.71
C LEU A 201 8.25 -14.91 -36.48
N LEU A 202 6.96 -14.63 -36.66
CA LEU A 202 5.95 -14.88 -35.64
C LEU A 202 5.48 -16.34 -35.74
N LEU A 203 5.68 -17.12 -34.70
CA LEU A 203 5.26 -18.52 -34.58
C LEU A 203 3.94 -18.61 -33.80
#